data_c5b099a3f8bfe064f15ca8bde1791923
#
_entry.id   c5b099a3f8bfe064f15ca8bde1791923
#
_cell.length_a   1.000
_cell.length_b   1.000
_cell.length_c   1.000
_cell.angle_alpha   90.00
_cell.angle_beta   90.00
_cell.angle_gamma   90.00
#
_symmetry.space_group_name_H-M   'P 1'
#
loop_
_entity.id
_entity.type
_entity.pdbx_description
1 polymer ?
#
loop_
_entity_poly.entity_id
_entity_poly.type
_entity_poly.pdbx_seq_one_letter_code
_entity_poly.pdbx_strand_id
1 'polypeptide(L)'
;MLAALVLGAALGATAHVALDPAWLEAIVSNVSEPAGKLFLRLLFMLVIPLVLSALPLGIAGLGDLRALGRIGLRTLLYTVAVSAIAVLLGVGLVNLFEPGAGLAPELKQGLATAPAPAAGGIAGVELFLRLVPDNVVRAMAEGDLLAVMVFGVFLGTGLAAVRSEAARRLEEILQGVYDVVMWLLDVVIRLAPIGIFCLVFTLTARLGFDVLRQLAAYVAVVVGALAIHMFGVYSISVAWLGGMSPRRFFSAVRPAILTAFSTSSSNATLPTALLVADRGLGLPSHVSRFVLTLGSTANQNGTALFEGVTVLFLAQFYGVELSLAQQLLVVSICVLGGIGTAGVPAGSIPVVIMILGLVGVPAEGIGMVLGVDRFLDMCRTTVNVTGDLAAAVVVARGEPAAGREAGGPAGESRAKQGRN
;
A
#
# COMPACT_ATOMS: atom_id res chain seq x y z
N MET A 1 17.72 6.94 -7.36
CA MET A 1 17.55 5.89 -6.34
C MET A 1 18.30 4.61 -6.70
N LEU A 2 17.99 3.91 -7.80
CA LEU A 2 18.71 2.67 -8.20
C LEU A 2 20.22 2.87 -8.29
N ALA A 3 20.71 3.97 -8.89
CA ALA A 3 22.14 4.28 -8.93
C ALA A 3 22.74 4.45 -7.53
N ALA A 4 22.03 5.10 -6.62
CA ALA A 4 22.46 5.28 -5.24
C ALA A 4 22.53 3.94 -4.48
N LEU A 5 21.58 3.06 -4.70
CA LEU A 5 21.58 1.69 -4.17
C LEU A 5 22.80 0.91 -4.70
N VAL A 6 22.99 0.88 -6.02
CA VAL A 6 24.10 0.13 -6.64
C VAL A 6 25.46 0.68 -6.20
N LEU A 7 25.62 2.01 -6.15
CA LEU A 7 26.85 2.64 -5.70
C LEU A 7 27.10 2.41 -4.20
N GLY A 8 26.07 2.56 -3.37
CA GLY A 8 26.16 2.27 -1.93
C GLY A 8 26.53 0.82 -1.67
N ALA A 9 25.88 -0.11 -2.37
CA ALA A 9 26.16 -1.54 -2.29
C ALA A 9 27.58 -1.89 -2.74
N ALA A 10 28.00 -1.41 -3.91
CA ALA A 10 29.34 -1.69 -4.45
C ALA A 10 30.45 -1.10 -3.56
N LEU A 11 30.31 0.18 -3.18
CA LEU A 11 31.31 0.84 -2.35
C LEU A 11 31.35 0.30 -0.91
N GLY A 12 30.19 -0.05 -0.33
CA GLY A 12 30.14 -0.66 0.99
C GLY A 12 30.77 -2.06 1.00
N ALA A 13 30.42 -2.89 0.01
CA ALA A 13 31.01 -4.23 -0.11
C ALA A 13 32.51 -4.21 -0.43
N THR A 14 32.98 -3.27 -1.27
CA THR A 14 34.44 -3.09 -1.50
C THR A 14 35.14 -2.58 -0.25
N ALA A 15 34.54 -1.64 0.48
CA ALA A 15 35.08 -1.14 1.75
C ALA A 15 35.17 -2.24 2.80
N HIS A 16 34.19 -3.15 2.86
CA HIS A 16 34.20 -4.32 3.75
C HIS A 16 35.43 -5.21 3.57
N VAL A 17 35.89 -5.37 2.32
CA VAL A 17 37.02 -6.25 1.99
C VAL A 17 38.34 -5.50 1.99
N ALA A 18 38.36 -4.21 1.62
CA ALA A 18 39.57 -3.48 1.32
C ALA A 18 40.07 -2.57 2.46
N LEU A 19 39.21 -2.16 3.38
CA LEU A 19 39.54 -1.23 4.44
C LEU A 19 39.85 -1.96 5.75
N ASP A 20 40.76 -1.35 6.56
CA ASP A 20 40.95 -1.76 7.93
C ASP A 20 39.65 -1.60 8.73
N PRO A 21 39.28 -2.57 9.59
CA PRO A 21 38.02 -2.53 10.34
C PRO A 21 37.82 -1.26 11.17
N ALA A 22 38.87 -0.68 11.74
CA ALA A 22 38.77 0.54 12.54
C ALA A 22 38.45 1.77 11.68
N TRP A 23 39.02 1.88 10.48
CA TRP A 23 38.70 2.94 9.52
C TRP A 23 37.31 2.77 8.94
N LEU A 24 36.92 1.54 8.61
CA LEU A 24 35.60 1.23 8.13
C LEU A 24 34.51 1.64 9.14
N GLU A 25 34.70 1.23 10.41
CA GLU A 25 33.73 1.58 11.46
C GLU A 25 33.70 3.10 11.73
N ALA A 26 34.84 3.80 11.63
CA ALA A 26 34.88 5.25 11.75
C ALA A 26 34.08 5.96 10.64
N ILE A 27 34.16 5.50 9.39
CA ILE A 27 33.37 6.03 8.27
C ILE A 27 31.88 5.73 8.49
N VAL A 28 31.56 4.51 8.88
CA VAL A 28 30.19 4.08 9.10
C VAL A 28 29.55 4.87 10.23
N SER A 29 30.18 4.89 11.43
CA SER A 29 29.59 5.48 12.63
C SER A 29 29.52 7.02 12.60
N ASN A 30 30.47 7.69 11.93
CA ASN A 30 30.51 9.15 11.93
C ASN A 30 29.90 9.80 10.68
N VAL A 31 29.71 9.07 9.57
CA VAL A 31 29.24 9.65 8.31
C VAL A 31 28.00 8.94 7.77
N SER A 32 28.11 7.67 7.39
CA SER A 32 27.04 7.04 6.64
C SER A 32 25.84 6.68 7.51
N GLU A 33 26.03 6.15 8.69
CA GLU A 33 24.95 5.81 9.61
C GLU A 33 24.17 7.04 10.11
N PRO A 34 24.82 8.14 10.57
CA PRO A 34 24.10 9.36 10.94
C PRO A 34 23.30 9.98 9.79
N ALA A 35 23.88 10.03 8.58
CA ALA A 35 23.19 10.58 7.41
C ALA A 35 21.98 9.72 7.00
N GLY A 36 22.13 8.39 7.03
CA GLY A 36 21.03 7.46 6.80
C GLY A 36 19.92 7.57 7.85
N LYS A 37 20.31 7.62 9.15
CA LYS A 37 19.37 7.82 10.25
C LYS A 37 18.62 9.15 10.18
N LEU A 38 19.30 10.24 9.76
CA LEU A 38 18.64 11.53 9.55
C LEU A 38 17.57 11.43 8.50
N PHE A 39 17.85 10.78 7.36
CA PHE A 39 16.86 10.57 6.31
C PHE A 39 15.66 9.77 6.83
N LEU A 40 15.87 8.68 7.58
CA LEU A 40 14.77 7.92 8.17
C LEU A 40 13.96 8.74 9.18
N ARG A 41 14.60 9.56 10.02
CA ARG A 41 13.90 10.46 10.96
C ARG A 41 13.00 11.46 10.24
N LEU A 42 13.44 12.01 9.11
CA LEU A 42 12.63 12.91 8.29
C LEU A 42 11.39 12.20 7.74
N LEU A 43 11.51 10.93 7.34
CA LEU A 43 10.35 10.12 6.93
C LEU A 43 9.41 9.84 8.11
N PHE A 44 9.96 9.37 9.25
CA PHE A 44 9.16 8.99 10.42
C PHE A 44 8.37 10.17 11.00
N MET A 45 8.93 11.38 10.95
CA MET A 45 8.25 12.61 11.38
C MET A 45 6.93 12.84 10.65
N LEU A 46 6.81 12.40 9.40
CA LEU A 46 5.62 12.60 8.57
C LEU A 46 4.54 11.51 8.74
N VAL A 47 4.86 10.39 9.40
CA VAL A 47 3.98 9.21 9.48
C VAL A 47 2.67 9.55 10.18
N ILE A 48 2.73 10.10 11.39
CA ILE A 48 1.52 10.40 12.19
C ILE A 48 0.62 11.43 11.50
N PRO A 49 1.11 12.60 11.04
CA PRO A 49 0.30 13.55 10.31
C PRO A 49 -0.33 12.97 9.03
N LEU A 50 0.41 12.12 8.32
CA LEU A 50 -0.09 11.45 7.11
C LEU A 50 -1.23 10.50 7.43
N VAL A 51 -1.06 9.62 8.42
CA VAL A 51 -2.09 8.64 8.82
C VAL A 51 -3.35 9.37 9.30
N LEU A 52 -3.20 10.42 10.14
CA LEU A 52 -4.32 11.20 10.67
C LEU A 52 -5.08 12.01 9.63
N SER A 53 -4.47 12.33 8.51
CA SER A 53 -5.16 13.04 7.42
C SER A 53 -5.66 12.08 6.34
N ALA A 54 -4.81 11.19 5.84
CA ALA A 54 -5.14 10.29 4.73
C ALA A 54 -6.24 9.27 5.07
N LEU A 55 -6.14 8.61 6.24
CA LEU A 55 -7.05 7.54 6.60
C LEU A 55 -8.49 8.04 6.86
N PRO A 56 -8.72 9.12 7.64
CA PRO A 56 -10.06 9.67 7.79
C PRO A 56 -10.67 10.16 6.48
N LEU A 57 -9.88 10.82 5.62
CA LEU A 57 -10.34 11.28 4.31
C LEU A 57 -10.70 10.11 3.39
N GLY A 58 -9.89 9.04 3.37
CA GLY A 58 -10.19 7.82 2.62
C GLY A 58 -11.52 7.20 3.04
N ILE A 59 -11.78 7.12 4.36
CA ILE A 59 -13.02 6.55 4.90
C ILE A 59 -14.21 7.50 4.72
N ALA A 60 -14.03 8.81 4.90
CA ALA A 60 -15.09 9.79 4.66
C ALA A 60 -15.56 9.74 3.20
N GLY A 61 -14.64 9.57 2.24
CA GLY A 61 -14.96 9.37 0.83
C GLY A 61 -15.79 8.12 0.53
N LEU A 62 -15.79 7.11 1.42
CA LEU A 62 -16.68 5.95 1.34
C LEU A 62 -18.12 6.26 1.78
N GLY A 63 -18.35 7.42 2.41
CA GLY A 63 -19.66 7.77 3.02
C GLY A 63 -20.85 7.78 2.06
N ASP A 64 -20.64 7.97 0.77
CA ASP A 64 -21.68 7.89 -0.25
C ASP A 64 -22.06 6.44 -0.67
N LEU A 65 -21.47 5.42 -0.03
CA LEU A 65 -21.85 4.01 -0.24
C LEU A 65 -23.36 3.76 -0.02
N ARG A 66 -24.01 4.54 0.86
CA ARG A 66 -25.47 4.45 1.07
C ARG A 66 -26.26 5.02 -0.11
N ALA A 67 -25.76 6.03 -0.79
CA ALA A 67 -26.41 6.63 -1.95
C ALA A 67 -26.36 5.71 -3.18
N LEU A 68 -25.26 4.93 -3.34
CA LEU A 68 -25.10 3.97 -4.42
C LEU A 68 -25.50 2.52 -4.08
N GLY A 69 -25.86 2.23 -2.82
CA GLY A 69 -26.45 0.95 -2.40
C GLY A 69 -25.63 -0.28 -2.82
N ARG A 70 -26.18 -1.06 -3.78
CA ARG A 70 -25.61 -2.34 -4.22
C ARG A 70 -24.21 -2.23 -4.85
N ILE A 71 -23.95 -1.18 -5.65
CA ILE A 71 -22.66 -0.97 -6.33
C ILE A 71 -21.56 -0.74 -5.29
N GLY A 72 -21.81 0.14 -4.31
CA GLY A 72 -20.85 0.44 -3.25
C GLY A 72 -20.51 -0.78 -2.40
N LEU A 73 -21.52 -1.55 -1.96
CA LEU A 73 -21.30 -2.77 -1.18
C LEU A 73 -20.51 -3.84 -1.97
N ARG A 74 -20.86 -4.05 -3.24
CA ARG A 74 -20.13 -5.00 -4.10
C ARG A 74 -18.68 -4.59 -4.30
N THR A 75 -18.42 -3.30 -4.49
CA THR A 75 -17.05 -2.76 -4.62
C THR A 75 -16.26 -3.00 -3.35
N LEU A 76 -16.83 -2.66 -2.19
CA LEU A 76 -16.18 -2.87 -0.91
C LEU A 76 -15.86 -4.35 -0.62
N LEU A 77 -16.86 -5.23 -0.80
CA LEU A 77 -16.68 -6.67 -0.60
C LEU A 77 -15.61 -7.25 -1.54
N TYR A 78 -15.63 -6.83 -2.81
CA TYR A 78 -14.61 -7.23 -3.77
C TYR A 78 -13.22 -6.77 -3.34
N THR A 79 -13.07 -5.49 -3.01
CA THR A 79 -11.80 -4.90 -2.56
C THR A 79 -11.22 -5.63 -1.37
N VAL A 80 -12.02 -5.82 -0.31
CA VAL A 80 -11.58 -6.52 0.91
C VAL A 80 -11.16 -7.97 0.61
N ALA A 81 -11.99 -8.70 -0.15
CA ALA A 81 -11.70 -10.10 -0.48
C ALA A 81 -10.42 -10.25 -1.32
N VAL A 82 -10.26 -9.40 -2.35
CA VAL A 82 -9.12 -9.49 -3.26
C VAL A 82 -7.83 -8.96 -2.59
N SER A 83 -7.92 -7.94 -1.73
CA SER A 83 -6.80 -7.50 -0.89
C SER A 83 -6.36 -8.60 0.08
N ALA A 84 -7.29 -9.28 0.74
CA ALA A 84 -6.96 -10.39 1.64
C ALA A 84 -6.24 -11.54 0.88
N ILE A 85 -6.73 -11.90 -0.31
CA ILE A 85 -6.07 -12.90 -1.18
C ILE A 85 -4.65 -12.41 -1.56
N ALA A 86 -4.47 -11.12 -1.89
CA ALA A 86 -3.18 -10.55 -2.26
C ALA A 86 -2.17 -10.69 -1.11
N VAL A 87 -2.55 -10.26 0.09
CA VAL A 87 -1.66 -10.31 1.27
C VAL A 87 -1.36 -11.76 1.67
N LEU A 88 -2.36 -12.63 1.72
CA LEU A 88 -2.17 -14.06 2.03
C LEU A 88 -1.24 -14.75 1.02
N LEU A 89 -1.37 -14.42 -0.26
CA LEU A 89 -0.46 -14.90 -1.30
C LEU A 89 0.98 -14.42 -1.05
N GLY A 90 1.16 -13.13 -0.76
CA GLY A 90 2.47 -12.55 -0.48
C GLY A 90 3.12 -13.18 0.76
N VAL A 91 2.38 -13.25 1.87
CA VAL A 91 2.81 -13.88 3.13
C VAL A 91 3.15 -15.37 2.92
N GLY A 92 2.31 -16.10 2.17
CA GLY A 92 2.57 -17.49 1.84
C GLY A 92 3.88 -17.69 1.06
N LEU A 93 4.15 -16.82 0.08
CA LEU A 93 5.39 -16.90 -0.71
C LEU A 93 6.63 -16.52 0.10
N VAL A 94 6.54 -15.52 1.00
CA VAL A 94 7.66 -15.21 1.91
C VAL A 94 7.97 -16.36 2.86
N ASN A 95 6.96 -17.01 3.42
CA ASN A 95 7.15 -18.17 4.28
C ASN A 95 7.68 -19.41 3.51
N LEU A 96 7.36 -19.52 2.21
CA LEU A 96 7.83 -20.62 1.36
C LEU A 96 9.29 -20.44 0.92
N PHE A 97 9.68 -19.22 0.51
CA PHE A 97 11.00 -18.92 -0.06
C PHE A 97 11.99 -18.36 0.94
N GLU A 98 11.54 -17.91 2.09
CA GLU A 98 12.34 -17.36 3.20
C GLU A 98 13.46 -16.39 2.73
N PRO A 99 13.13 -15.33 1.95
CA PRO A 99 14.12 -14.47 1.33
C PRO A 99 15.00 -13.71 2.33
N GLY A 100 14.54 -13.53 3.58
CA GLY A 100 15.28 -12.89 4.66
C GLY A 100 16.11 -13.85 5.51
N ALA A 101 15.99 -15.17 5.30
CA ALA A 101 16.74 -16.15 6.07
C ALA A 101 18.23 -16.21 5.67
N GLY A 102 19.08 -16.72 6.56
CA GLY A 102 20.47 -17.09 6.25
C GLY A 102 21.54 -16.06 6.64
N LEU A 103 21.23 -15.01 7.39
CA LEU A 103 22.26 -14.18 8.05
C LEU A 103 22.88 -14.95 9.23
N ALA A 104 24.20 -14.84 9.36
CA ALA A 104 24.94 -15.43 10.47
C ALA A 104 24.42 -14.89 11.83
N PRO A 105 24.30 -15.75 12.86
CA PRO A 105 23.76 -15.34 14.17
C PRO A 105 24.51 -14.16 14.81
N GLU A 106 25.81 -14.07 14.59
CA GLU A 106 26.66 -13.00 15.12
C GLU A 106 26.30 -11.64 14.49
N LEU A 107 25.93 -11.62 13.21
CA LEU A 107 25.49 -10.44 12.48
C LEU A 107 24.10 -9.98 12.92
N LYS A 108 23.22 -10.92 13.26
CA LYS A 108 21.88 -10.62 13.80
C LYS A 108 21.98 -9.91 15.16
N GLN A 109 22.91 -10.32 16.04
CA GLN A 109 23.11 -9.68 17.35
C GLN A 109 23.60 -8.23 17.22
N GLY A 110 24.43 -7.92 16.22
CA GLY A 110 24.91 -6.55 15.96
C GLY A 110 23.83 -5.61 15.38
N LEU A 111 22.77 -6.16 14.78
CA LEU A 111 21.64 -5.40 14.23
C LEU A 111 20.50 -5.18 15.26
N ALA A 112 20.40 -6.02 16.27
CA ALA A 112 19.39 -5.94 17.32
C ALA A 112 19.75 -4.88 18.38
N THR A 113 19.82 -3.60 18.00
CA THR A 113 20.17 -2.50 18.92
C THR A 113 18.98 -1.91 19.69
N ALA A 114 17.76 -2.35 19.45
CA ALA A 114 16.60 -2.01 20.26
C ALA A 114 16.03 -3.28 20.92
N PRO A 115 15.73 -3.28 22.24
CA PRO A 115 14.94 -4.33 22.82
C PRO A 115 13.61 -4.34 22.11
N ALA A 116 13.30 -5.43 21.39
CA ALA A 116 11.95 -5.66 20.90
C ALA A 116 11.00 -5.42 22.08
N PRO A 117 9.93 -4.62 21.93
CA PRO A 117 8.90 -4.57 22.95
C PRO A 117 8.52 -6.02 23.21
N ALA A 118 8.68 -6.46 24.46
CA ALA A 118 8.42 -7.85 24.80
C ALA A 118 7.06 -8.22 24.20
N ALA A 119 7.06 -9.07 23.21
CA ALA A 119 5.88 -9.74 22.71
C ALA A 119 5.44 -10.73 23.81
N GLY A 120 5.20 -10.18 24.99
CA GLY A 120 4.50 -10.84 26.08
C GLY A 120 3.15 -11.19 25.52
N GLY A 121 2.84 -12.47 25.45
CA GLY A 121 1.65 -13.04 24.84
C GLY A 121 0.36 -12.37 25.29
N ILE A 122 0.06 -11.21 24.70
CA ILE A 122 -1.22 -10.53 24.82
C ILE A 122 -2.14 -11.29 23.88
N ALA A 123 -2.83 -12.28 24.45
CA ALA A 123 -3.75 -13.11 23.69
C ALA A 123 -5.18 -12.58 23.82
N GLY A 124 -5.89 -12.56 22.71
CA GLY A 124 -7.35 -12.40 22.70
C GLY A 124 -7.89 -11.01 22.99
N VAL A 125 -8.77 -10.90 23.97
CA VAL A 125 -9.54 -9.68 24.28
C VAL A 125 -8.65 -8.47 24.64
N GLU A 126 -7.53 -8.70 25.30
CA GLU A 126 -6.63 -7.61 25.70
C GLU A 126 -5.93 -6.95 24.52
N LEU A 127 -5.62 -7.70 23.47
CA LEU A 127 -5.13 -7.13 22.20
C LEU A 127 -6.21 -6.23 21.56
N PHE A 128 -7.45 -6.68 21.56
CA PHE A 128 -8.59 -5.90 21.06
C PHE A 128 -8.82 -4.60 21.86
N LEU A 129 -8.69 -4.65 23.18
CA LEU A 129 -8.86 -3.47 24.04
C LEU A 129 -7.74 -2.45 23.81
N ARG A 130 -6.51 -2.89 23.53
CA ARG A 130 -5.39 -2.01 23.21
C ARG A 130 -5.49 -1.34 21.84
N LEU A 131 -6.29 -1.89 20.92
CA LEU A 131 -6.54 -1.25 19.63
C LEU A 131 -7.26 0.09 19.76
N VAL A 132 -8.10 0.25 20.80
CA VAL A 132 -8.86 1.47 21.01
C VAL A 132 -8.15 2.32 22.06
N PRO A 133 -7.56 3.46 21.67
CA PRO A 133 -6.82 4.30 22.62
C PRO A 133 -7.76 4.95 23.63
N ASP A 134 -7.36 4.95 24.89
CA ASP A 134 -8.00 5.74 25.95
C ASP A 134 -7.74 7.25 25.79
N ASN A 135 -6.62 7.60 25.13
CA ASN A 135 -6.22 8.97 24.83
C ASN A 135 -5.43 9.04 23.52
N VAL A 136 -6.07 9.60 22.51
CA VAL A 136 -5.49 9.74 21.16
C VAL A 136 -4.23 10.61 21.15
N VAL A 137 -4.19 11.69 21.96
CA VAL A 137 -3.03 12.59 22.02
C VAL A 137 -1.82 11.86 22.62
N ARG A 138 -2.06 11.02 23.63
CA ARG A 138 -1.01 10.16 24.20
C ARG A 138 -0.52 9.15 23.16
N ALA A 139 -1.43 8.47 22.45
CA ALA A 139 -1.07 7.51 21.41
C ALA A 139 -0.21 8.16 20.30
N MET A 140 -0.54 9.40 19.91
CA MET A 140 0.30 10.16 18.95
C MET A 140 1.66 10.49 19.53
N ALA A 141 1.76 10.93 20.79
CA ALA A 141 3.03 11.31 21.42
C ALA A 141 3.94 10.11 21.66
N GLU A 142 3.39 8.96 21.97
CA GLU A 142 4.10 7.69 22.19
C GLU A 142 4.40 6.94 20.88
N GLY A 143 3.86 7.40 19.73
CA GLY A 143 4.05 6.76 18.43
C GLY A 143 3.26 5.45 18.27
N ASP A 144 2.19 5.25 19.04
CA ASP A 144 1.29 4.11 18.87
C ASP A 144 0.42 4.30 17.61
N LEU A 145 1.00 3.97 16.49
CA LEU A 145 0.40 4.17 15.17
C LEU A 145 -0.87 3.33 14.98
N LEU A 146 -0.98 2.16 15.62
CA LEU A 146 -2.17 1.33 15.52
C LEU A 146 -3.37 2.01 16.19
N ALA A 147 -3.18 2.51 17.38
CA ALA A 147 -4.19 3.29 18.10
C ALA A 147 -4.59 4.56 17.32
N VAL A 148 -3.61 5.25 16.72
CA VAL A 148 -3.82 6.41 15.84
C VAL A 148 -4.63 6.02 14.60
N MET A 149 -4.36 4.87 13.98
CA MET A 149 -5.15 4.38 12.84
C MET A 149 -6.59 4.05 13.23
N VAL A 150 -6.78 3.34 14.34
CA VAL A 150 -8.14 3.03 14.84
C VAL A 150 -8.92 4.32 15.06
N PHE A 151 -8.32 5.32 15.71
CA PHE A 151 -8.95 6.63 15.84
C PHE A 151 -9.23 7.28 14.47
N GLY A 152 -8.31 7.19 13.51
CA GLY A 152 -8.51 7.68 12.14
C GLY A 152 -9.71 7.05 11.45
N VAL A 153 -9.93 5.73 11.63
CA VAL A 153 -11.12 5.02 11.15
C VAL A 153 -12.41 5.58 11.79
N PHE A 154 -12.41 5.76 13.11
CA PHE A 154 -13.57 6.34 13.82
C PHE A 154 -13.83 7.79 13.37
N LEU A 155 -12.78 8.60 13.23
CA LEU A 155 -12.90 9.99 12.77
C LEU A 155 -13.46 10.05 11.34
N GLY A 156 -12.96 9.23 10.42
CA GLY A 156 -13.46 9.15 9.04
C GLY A 156 -14.91 8.67 8.97
N THR A 157 -15.27 7.69 9.81
CA THR A 157 -16.66 7.23 9.93
C THR A 157 -17.57 8.34 10.46
N GLY A 158 -17.09 9.11 11.46
CA GLY A 158 -17.79 10.28 11.99
C GLY A 158 -18.00 11.36 10.92
N LEU A 159 -16.96 11.67 10.14
CA LEU A 159 -17.05 12.63 9.02
C LEU A 159 -18.07 12.19 7.95
N ALA A 160 -18.07 10.90 7.62
CA ALA A 160 -19.04 10.33 6.67
C ALA A 160 -20.51 10.40 7.20
N ALA A 161 -20.69 10.26 8.52
CA ALA A 161 -22.02 10.22 9.13
C ALA A 161 -22.60 11.61 9.45
N VAL A 162 -21.75 12.57 9.86
CA VAL A 162 -22.16 13.90 10.32
C VAL A 162 -22.20 14.88 9.14
N ARG A 163 -23.42 15.23 8.71
CA ARG A 163 -23.67 16.15 7.56
C ARG A 163 -23.81 17.61 8.01
N SER A 164 -22.89 18.09 8.85
CA SER A 164 -22.86 19.50 9.27
C SER A 164 -21.82 20.31 8.49
N GLU A 165 -22.05 21.63 8.41
CA GLU A 165 -21.06 22.52 7.78
C GLU A 165 -19.71 22.52 8.54
N ALA A 166 -19.77 22.36 9.88
CA ALA A 166 -18.58 22.23 10.71
C ALA A 166 -17.78 20.94 10.42
N ALA A 167 -18.46 19.81 10.21
CA ALA A 167 -17.80 18.56 9.81
C ALA A 167 -17.12 18.69 8.44
N ARG A 168 -17.76 19.35 7.48
CA ARG A 168 -17.17 19.63 6.17
C ARG A 168 -15.93 20.53 6.27
N ARG A 169 -15.95 21.56 7.12
CA ARG A 169 -14.75 22.38 7.37
C ARG A 169 -13.62 21.59 8.01
N LEU A 170 -13.93 20.63 8.89
CA LEU A 170 -12.93 19.72 9.45
C LEU A 170 -12.32 18.84 8.38
N GLU A 171 -13.12 18.32 7.44
CA GLU A 171 -12.64 17.56 6.28
C GLU A 171 -11.71 18.40 5.39
N GLU A 172 -12.07 19.68 5.12
CA GLU A 172 -11.24 20.64 4.38
C GLU A 172 -9.90 20.91 5.11
N ILE A 173 -9.89 21.01 6.44
CA ILE A 173 -8.67 21.16 7.24
C ILE A 173 -7.80 19.90 7.12
N LEU A 174 -8.38 18.71 7.25
CA LEU A 174 -7.64 17.45 7.08
C LEU A 174 -7.06 17.33 5.67
N GLN A 175 -7.80 17.76 4.64
CA GLN A 175 -7.28 17.81 3.26
C GLN A 175 -6.09 18.76 3.15
N GLY A 176 -6.17 19.93 3.78
CA GLY A 176 -5.02 20.88 3.81
C GLY A 176 -3.80 20.30 4.53
N VAL A 177 -4.00 19.59 5.63
CA VAL A 177 -2.91 18.88 6.33
C VAL A 177 -2.31 17.81 5.42
N TYR A 178 -3.14 17.00 4.78
CA TYR A 178 -2.72 15.97 3.84
C TYR A 178 -1.86 16.55 2.69
N ASP A 179 -2.33 17.63 2.06
CA ASP A 179 -1.62 18.26 0.94
C ASP A 179 -0.24 18.79 1.36
N VAL A 180 -0.15 19.42 2.54
CA VAL A 180 1.13 19.90 3.10
C VAL A 180 2.07 18.75 3.43
N VAL A 181 1.56 17.70 4.06
CA VAL A 181 2.36 16.50 4.41
C VAL A 181 2.87 15.81 3.15
N MET A 182 2.04 15.71 2.10
CA MET A 182 2.46 15.14 0.82
C MET A 182 3.55 15.98 0.15
N TRP A 183 3.46 17.30 0.20
CA TRP A 183 4.53 18.17 -0.30
C TRP A 183 5.83 17.98 0.50
N LEU A 184 5.75 17.88 1.83
CA LEU A 184 6.91 17.61 2.69
C LEU A 184 7.53 16.24 2.36
N LEU A 185 6.69 15.23 2.14
CA LEU A 185 7.14 13.89 1.73
C LEU A 185 7.89 13.94 0.40
N ASP A 186 7.40 14.69 -0.58
CA ASP A 186 8.09 14.88 -1.85
C ASP A 186 9.46 15.54 -1.67
N VAL A 187 9.58 16.51 -0.77
CA VAL A 187 10.87 17.14 -0.42
C VAL A 187 11.84 16.11 0.19
N VAL A 188 11.36 15.31 1.16
CA VAL A 188 12.18 14.26 1.80
C VAL A 188 12.60 13.20 0.79
N ILE A 189 11.71 12.79 -0.12
CA ILE A 189 12.02 11.82 -1.18
C ILE A 189 13.10 12.32 -2.16
N ARG A 190 13.24 13.63 -2.37
CA ARG A 190 14.35 14.19 -3.15
C ARG A 190 15.72 13.97 -2.48
N LEU A 191 15.76 13.83 -1.16
CA LEU A 191 16.96 13.48 -0.40
C LEU A 191 17.21 11.96 -0.38
N ALA A 192 16.24 11.15 -0.79
CA ALA A 192 16.34 9.69 -0.76
C ALA A 192 17.59 9.10 -1.45
N PRO A 193 18.10 9.63 -2.59
CA PRO A 193 19.32 9.09 -3.16
C PRO A 193 20.51 9.12 -2.19
N ILE A 194 20.65 10.18 -1.39
CA ILE A 194 21.70 10.31 -0.38
C ILE A 194 21.44 9.37 0.79
N GLY A 195 20.22 9.40 1.33
CA GLY A 195 19.81 8.54 2.43
C GLY A 195 19.97 7.05 2.11
N ILE A 196 19.49 6.61 0.94
CA ILE A 196 19.59 5.22 0.46
C ILE A 196 21.06 4.83 0.28
N PHE A 197 21.86 5.67 -0.37
CA PHE A 197 23.30 5.42 -0.51
C PHE A 197 23.93 5.16 0.85
N CYS A 198 23.72 6.03 1.83
CA CYS A 198 24.30 5.91 3.16
C CYS A 198 23.80 4.66 3.90
N LEU A 199 22.50 4.37 3.85
CA LEU A 199 21.92 3.19 4.51
C LEU A 199 22.44 1.89 3.90
N VAL A 200 22.46 1.79 2.58
CA VAL A 200 22.92 0.59 1.88
C VAL A 200 24.44 0.43 2.01
N PHE A 201 25.21 1.52 1.95
CA PHE A 201 26.65 1.50 2.23
C PHE A 201 26.92 0.97 3.63
N THR A 202 26.26 1.52 4.66
CA THR A 202 26.39 1.06 6.04
C THR A 202 26.11 -0.44 6.17
N LEU A 203 25.02 -0.89 5.55
CA LEU A 203 24.60 -2.28 5.63
C LEU A 203 25.59 -3.22 4.94
N THR A 204 26.01 -2.91 3.70
CA THR A 204 26.96 -3.75 2.95
C THR A 204 28.39 -3.64 3.47
N ALA A 205 28.77 -2.50 4.05
CA ALA A 205 30.05 -2.34 4.73
C ALA A 205 30.16 -3.24 5.97
N ARG A 206 29.06 -3.43 6.71
CA ARG A 206 29.03 -4.32 7.89
C ARG A 206 28.79 -5.78 7.54
N LEU A 207 27.91 -6.08 6.58
CA LEU A 207 27.39 -7.43 6.30
C LEU A 207 27.91 -8.07 4.99
N GLY A 208 28.67 -7.31 4.19
CA GLY A 208 29.18 -7.82 2.93
C GLY A 208 28.13 -8.04 1.83
N PHE A 209 28.42 -8.98 0.92
CA PHE A 209 27.56 -9.25 -0.27
C PHE A 209 26.27 -10.04 0.03
N ASP A 210 26.19 -10.74 1.18
CA ASP A 210 25.04 -11.60 1.49
C ASP A 210 23.72 -10.83 1.56
N VAL A 211 23.77 -9.59 2.01
CA VAL A 211 22.60 -8.68 2.03
C VAL A 211 22.04 -8.42 0.64
N LEU A 212 22.89 -8.27 -0.37
CA LEU A 212 22.45 -8.04 -1.75
C LEU A 212 21.71 -9.25 -2.32
N ARG A 213 22.17 -10.46 -1.97
CA ARG A 213 21.49 -11.69 -2.35
C ARG A 213 20.10 -11.78 -1.73
N GLN A 214 19.96 -11.43 -0.44
CA GLN A 214 18.67 -11.41 0.24
C GLN A 214 17.74 -10.33 -0.33
N LEU A 215 18.28 -9.14 -0.63
CA LEU A 215 17.50 -8.08 -1.26
C LEU A 215 17.02 -8.48 -2.66
N ALA A 216 17.87 -9.16 -3.46
CA ALA A 216 17.48 -9.69 -4.76
C ALA A 216 16.39 -10.77 -4.65
N ALA A 217 16.51 -11.69 -3.67
CA ALA A 217 15.49 -12.70 -3.39
C ALA A 217 14.17 -12.05 -2.95
N TYR A 218 14.23 -11.03 -2.09
CA TYR A 218 13.06 -10.24 -1.69
C TYR A 218 12.36 -9.60 -2.90
N VAL A 219 13.11 -8.92 -3.77
CA VAL A 219 12.55 -8.32 -4.99
C VAL A 219 11.89 -9.37 -5.88
N ALA A 220 12.53 -10.54 -6.04
CA ALA A 220 11.98 -11.64 -6.83
C ALA A 220 10.66 -12.16 -6.24
N VAL A 221 10.58 -12.32 -4.91
CA VAL A 221 9.35 -12.73 -4.21
C VAL A 221 8.25 -11.70 -4.39
N VAL A 222 8.52 -10.41 -4.19
CA VAL A 222 7.52 -9.34 -4.37
C VAL A 222 7.01 -9.31 -5.81
N VAL A 223 7.90 -9.27 -6.79
CA VAL A 223 7.52 -9.21 -8.21
C VAL A 223 6.77 -10.48 -8.63
N GLY A 224 7.22 -11.65 -8.17
CA GLY A 224 6.54 -12.93 -8.39
C GLY A 224 5.14 -12.95 -7.81
N ALA A 225 4.98 -12.50 -6.56
CA ALA A 225 3.68 -12.41 -5.89
C ALA A 225 2.73 -11.45 -6.62
N LEU A 226 3.21 -10.26 -6.99
CA LEU A 226 2.45 -9.26 -7.77
C LEU A 226 2.03 -9.84 -9.13
N ALA A 227 2.92 -10.56 -9.81
CA ALA A 227 2.61 -11.19 -11.10
C ALA A 227 1.56 -12.31 -10.97
N ILE A 228 1.68 -13.18 -9.96
CA ILE A 228 0.69 -14.23 -9.70
C ILE A 228 -0.66 -13.59 -9.36
N HIS A 229 -0.69 -12.55 -8.55
CA HIS A 229 -1.92 -11.84 -8.20
C HIS A 229 -2.55 -11.19 -9.45
N MET A 230 -1.76 -10.45 -10.24
CA MET A 230 -2.23 -9.76 -11.44
C MET A 230 -2.74 -10.73 -12.50
N PHE A 231 -1.92 -11.72 -12.88
CA PHE A 231 -2.26 -12.61 -13.99
C PHE A 231 -3.06 -13.84 -13.57
N GLY A 232 -2.98 -14.26 -12.30
CA GLY A 232 -3.78 -15.36 -11.74
C GLY A 232 -5.11 -14.87 -11.18
N VAL A 233 -5.06 -14.13 -10.06
CA VAL A 233 -6.27 -13.75 -9.29
C VAL A 233 -7.20 -12.86 -10.12
N TYR A 234 -6.69 -11.82 -10.79
CA TYR A 234 -7.56 -10.97 -11.62
C TYR A 234 -8.08 -11.71 -12.85
N SER A 235 -7.32 -12.65 -13.45
CA SER A 235 -7.85 -13.47 -14.55
C SER A 235 -9.04 -14.33 -14.11
N ILE A 236 -8.91 -14.97 -12.96
CA ILE A 236 -10.00 -15.78 -12.37
C ILE A 236 -11.20 -14.89 -12.05
N SER A 237 -10.98 -13.77 -11.39
CA SER A 237 -11.99 -12.80 -11.00
C SER A 237 -12.77 -12.27 -12.22
N VAL A 238 -12.07 -11.79 -13.23
CA VAL A 238 -12.68 -11.23 -14.46
C VAL A 238 -13.41 -12.31 -15.25
N ALA A 239 -12.86 -13.54 -15.34
CA ALA A 239 -13.50 -14.63 -16.05
C ALA A 239 -14.77 -15.13 -15.36
N TRP A 240 -14.70 -15.43 -14.06
CA TRP A 240 -15.78 -16.08 -13.35
C TRP A 240 -16.81 -15.10 -12.80
N LEU A 241 -16.32 -14.03 -12.15
CA LEU A 241 -17.19 -13.03 -11.55
C LEU A 241 -17.60 -11.94 -12.56
N GLY A 242 -16.68 -11.52 -13.43
CA GLY A 242 -16.92 -10.48 -14.43
C GLY A 242 -17.57 -10.97 -15.73
N GLY A 243 -17.44 -12.27 -16.06
CA GLY A 243 -17.95 -12.85 -17.31
C GLY A 243 -17.21 -12.36 -18.58
N MET A 244 -15.97 -11.87 -18.43
CA MET A 244 -15.13 -11.37 -19.52
C MET A 244 -13.87 -12.24 -19.66
N SER A 245 -13.45 -12.54 -20.90
CA SER A 245 -12.21 -13.31 -21.08
C SER A 245 -10.99 -12.52 -20.63
N PRO A 246 -10.02 -13.15 -19.91
CA PRO A 246 -8.81 -12.48 -19.47
C PRO A 246 -7.99 -11.85 -20.60
N ARG A 247 -7.94 -12.52 -21.75
CA ARG A 247 -7.24 -11.97 -22.94
C ARG A 247 -7.83 -10.64 -23.40
N ARG A 248 -9.16 -10.53 -23.46
CA ARG A 248 -9.86 -9.29 -23.80
C ARG A 248 -9.58 -8.22 -22.74
N PHE A 249 -9.66 -8.59 -21.46
CA PHE A 249 -9.40 -7.68 -20.36
C PHE A 249 -7.99 -7.09 -20.43
N PHE A 250 -6.95 -7.93 -20.41
CA PHE A 250 -5.55 -7.45 -20.43
C PHE A 250 -5.19 -6.70 -21.72
N SER A 251 -5.78 -7.06 -22.86
CA SER A 251 -5.60 -6.29 -24.09
C SER A 251 -6.16 -4.87 -23.97
N ALA A 252 -7.35 -4.72 -23.40
CA ALA A 252 -8.01 -3.43 -23.24
C ALA A 252 -7.33 -2.53 -22.20
N VAL A 253 -6.84 -3.11 -21.08
CA VAL A 253 -6.28 -2.33 -19.96
C VAL A 253 -4.80 -1.94 -20.15
N ARG A 254 -4.13 -2.37 -21.23
CA ARG A 254 -2.71 -2.05 -21.50
C ARG A 254 -2.35 -0.56 -21.35
N PRO A 255 -3.14 0.41 -21.87
CA PRO A 255 -2.80 1.82 -21.69
C PRO A 255 -2.77 2.24 -20.21
N ALA A 256 -3.72 1.76 -19.40
CA ALA A 256 -3.75 2.04 -17.97
C ALA A 256 -2.56 1.39 -17.24
N ILE A 257 -2.19 0.16 -17.58
CA ILE A 257 -0.99 -0.53 -17.07
C ILE A 257 0.27 0.31 -17.33
N LEU A 258 0.47 0.75 -18.56
CA LEU A 258 1.66 1.54 -18.94
C LEU A 258 1.69 2.90 -18.22
N THR A 259 0.54 3.56 -18.08
CA THR A 259 0.44 4.83 -17.35
C THR A 259 0.72 4.63 -15.87
N ALA A 260 0.14 3.60 -15.24
CA ALA A 260 0.36 3.26 -13.83
C ALA A 260 1.85 2.95 -13.55
N PHE A 261 2.46 2.12 -14.39
CA PHE A 261 3.88 1.80 -14.27
C PHE A 261 4.78 3.03 -14.40
N SER A 262 4.47 3.93 -15.34
CA SER A 262 5.29 5.13 -15.57
C SER A 262 5.13 6.19 -14.49
N THR A 263 3.91 6.36 -13.94
CA THR A 263 3.60 7.40 -12.97
C THR A 263 3.83 6.98 -11.52
N SER A 264 3.72 5.69 -11.22
CA SER A 264 3.63 5.14 -9.85
C SER A 264 2.54 5.83 -9.01
N SER A 265 1.43 6.24 -9.64
CA SER A 265 0.32 6.92 -8.98
C SER A 265 -1.02 6.47 -9.55
N SER A 266 -1.85 5.84 -8.70
CA SER A 266 -3.21 5.44 -9.07
C SER A 266 -4.05 6.67 -9.40
N ASN A 267 -3.91 7.76 -8.64
CA ASN A 267 -4.63 9.01 -8.88
C ASN A 267 -4.26 9.67 -10.22
N ALA A 268 -2.96 9.71 -10.57
CA ALA A 268 -2.52 10.23 -11.86
C ALA A 268 -2.97 9.35 -13.05
N THR A 269 -3.22 8.06 -12.80
CA THR A 269 -3.66 7.10 -13.81
C THR A 269 -5.18 7.08 -13.99
N LEU A 270 -5.94 7.62 -13.03
CA LEU A 270 -7.41 7.59 -13.04
C LEU A 270 -8.06 8.07 -14.35
N PRO A 271 -7.64 9.18 -14.98
CA PRO A 271 -8.24 9.61 -16.26
C PRO A 271 -8.05 8.56 -17.36
N THR A 272 -6.88 7.92 -17.44
CA THR A 272 -6.61 6.83 -18.40
C THR A 272 -7.45 5.60 -18.08
N ALA A 273 -7.58 5.24 -16.81
CA ALA A 273 -8.40 4.10 -16.37
C ALA A 273 -9.89 4.31 -16.72
N LEU A 274 -10.43 5.52 -16.51
CA LEU A 274 -11.80 5.88 -16.92
C LEU A 274 -12.02 5.75 -18.44
N LEU A 275 -11.08 6.26 -19.23
CA LEU A 275 -11.14 6.14 -20.69
C LEU A 275 -11.12 4.67 -21.15
N VAL A 276 -10.26 3.85 -20.52
CA VAL A 276 -10.16 2.40 -20.79
C VAL A 276 -11.44 1.67 -20.40
N ALA A 277 -12.01 2.00 -19.24
CA ALA A 277 -13.28 1.41 -18.78
C ALA A 277 -14.43 1.70 -19.75
N ASP A 278 -14.57 2.96 -20.17
CA ASP A 278 -15.68 3.38 -21.04
C ASP A 278 -15.48 2.89 -22.48
N ARG A 279 -14.30 3.12 -23.09
CA ARG A 279 -14.07 2.82 -24.52
C ARG A 279 -13.49 1.45 -24.80
N GLY A 280 -12.61 0.96 -23.91
CA GLY A 280 -11.92 -0.33 -24.09
C GLY A 280 -12.73 -1.52 -23.60
N LEU A 281 -13.31 -1.40 -22.41
CA LEU A 281 -14.10 -2.46 -21.77
C LEU A 281 -15.60 -2.34 -22.03
N GLY A 282 -16.10 -1.14 -22.39
CA GLY A 282 -17.51 -0.89 -22.65
C GLY A 282 -18.37 -0.96 -21.39
N LEU A 283 -17.83 -0.53 -20.24
CA LEU A 283 -18.54 -0.57 -18.96
C LEU A 283 -19.53 0.60 -18.84
N PRO A 284 -20.65 0.44 -18.08
CA PRO A 284 -21.55 1.55 -17.77
C PRO A 284 -20.80 2.67 -17.05
N SER A 285 -20.87 3.91 -17.55
CA SER A 285 -20.06 5.05 -17.04
C SER A 285 -20.37 5.39 -15.58
N HIS A 286 -21.62 5.16 -15.10
CA HIS A 286 -21.94 5.37 -13.69
C HIS A 286 -21.23 4.37 -12.76
N VAL A 287 -21.03 3.13 -13.20
CA VAL A 287 -20.27 2.11 -12.45
C VAL A 287 -18.79 2.41 -12.52
N SER A 288 -18.25 2.62 -13.74
CA SER A 288 -16.79 2.83 -13.92
C SER A 288 -16.30 4.06 -13.18
N ARG A 289 -17.02 5.19 -13.25
CA ARG A 289 -16.67 6.41 -12.52
C ARG A 289 -16.63 6.18 -11.02
N PHE A 290 -17.65 5.54 -10.46
CA PHE A 290 -17.71 5.28 -9.03
C PHE A 290 -16.60 4.31 -8.59
N VAL A 291 -16.52 3.13 -9.22
CA VAL A 291 -15.57 2.08 -8.81
C VAL A 291 -14.12 2.53 -8.96
N LEU A 292 -13.78 3.20 -10.07
CA LEU A 292 -12.39 3.63 -10.33
C LEU A 292 -11.98 4.82 -9.46
N THR A 293 -12.89 5.78 -9.20
CA THR A 293 -12.59 6.88 -8.28
C THR A 293 -12.39 6.38 -6.86
N LEU A 294 -13.27 5.48 -6.38
CA LEU A 294 -13.11 4.85 -5.09
C LEU A 294 -11.85 3.97 -5.04
N GLY A 295 -11.64 3.17 -6.08
CA GLY A 295 -10.53 2.23 -6.18
C GLY A 295 -9.17 2.93 -6.15
N SER A 296 -9.02 4.06 -6.82
CA SER A 296 -7.75 4.81 -6.85
C SER A 296 -7.22 5.20 -5.46
N THR A 297 -8.10 5.21 -4.45
CA THR A 297 -7.76 5.51 -3.04
C THR A 297 -7.93 4.32 -2.11
N ALA A 298 -8.90 3.44 -2.34
CA ALA A 298 -9.28 2.40 -1.38
C ALA A 298 -9.00 0.95 -1.83
N ASN A 299 -8.58 0.74 -3.08
CA ASN A 299 -8.33 -0.61 -3.61
C ASN A 299 -6.85 -0.82 -3.97
N GLN A 300 -5.98 -0.76 -2.95
CA GLN A 300 -4.53 -0.82 -3.08
C GLN A 300 -3.98 -2.25 -2.86
N ASN A 301 -4.46 -3.23 -3.65
CA ASN A 301 -4.13 -4.66 -3.47
C ASN A 301 -2.63 -4.97 -3.59
N GLY A 302 -1.95 -4.35 -4.56
CA GLY A 302 -0.50 -4.52 -4.75
C GLY A 302 0.30 -3.89 -3.61
N THR A 303 -0.19 -2.77 -3.07
CA THR A 303 0.40 -2.11 -1.89
C THR A 303 0.25 -2.97 -0.65
N ALA A 304 -0.94 -3.47 -0.36
CA ALA A 304 -1.20 -4.36 0.78
C ALA A 304 -0.36 -5.65 0.72
N LEU A 305 -0.24 -6.26 -0.47
CA LEU A 305 0.64 -7.42 -0.71
C LEU A 305 2.11 -7.07 -0.40
N PHE A 306 2.60 -5.96 -0.91
CA PHE A 306 3.96 -5.49 -0.68
C PHE A 306 4.24 -5.25 0.80
N GLU A 307 3.32 -4.62 1.53
CA GLU A 307 3.43 -4.37 2.97
C GLU A 307 3.61 -5.68 3.73
N GLY A 308 2.75 -6.68 3.48
CA GLY A 308 2.85 -7.99 4.11
C GLY A 308 4.16 -8.71 3.81
N VAL A 309 4.58 -8.74 2.53
CA VAL A 309 5.87 -9.35 2.13
C VAL A 309 7.05 -8.64 2.79
N THR A 310 7.02 -7.31 2.83
CA THR A 310 8.12 -6.51 3.40
C THR A 310 8.28 -6.74 4.90
N VAL A 311 7.18 -6.75 5.63
CA VAL A 311 7.20 -6.99 7.10
C VAL A 311 7.77 -8.36 7.41
N LEU A 312 7.30 -9.42 6.73
CA LEU A 312 7.79 -10.77 6.99
C LEU A 312 9.24 -10.96 6.53
N PHE A 313 9.63 -10.37 5.40
CA PHE A 313 11.01 -10.37 4.95
C PHE A 313 11.94 -9.74 6.00
N LEU A 314 11.57 -8.57 6.52
CA LEU A 314 12.38 -7.89 7.54
C LEU A 314 12.37 -8.66 8.88
N ALA A 315 11.26 -9.29 9.25
CA ALA A 315 11.22 -10.18 10.41
C ALA A 315 12.22 -11.33 10.26
N GLN A 316 12.22 -12.02 9.11
CA GLN A 316 13.20 -13.08 8.81
C GLN A 316 14.63 -12.55 8.82
N PHE A 317 14.86 -11.37 8.25
CA PHE A 317 16.18 -10.73 8.17
C PHE A 317 16.76 -10.46 9.56
N TYR A 318 15.94 -9.91 10.47
CA TYR A 318 16.35 -9.64 11.85
C TYR A 318 16.25 -10.87 12.77
N GLY A 319 15.76 -12.01 12.27
CA GLY A 319 15.60 -13.22 13.06
C GLY A 319 14.45 -13.15 14.07
N VAL A 320 13.44 -12.32 13.81
CA VAL A 320 12.21 -12.24 14.59
C VAL A 320 11.23 -13.28 14.06
N GLU A 321 10.93 -14.30 14.86
CA GLU A 321 9.96 -15.32 14.51
C GLU A 321 8.53 -14.81 14.78
N LEU A 322 7.73 -14.68 13.74
CA LEU A 322 6.34 -14.29 13.85
C LEU A 322 5.43 -15.51 13.96
N SER A 323 4.73 -15.62 15.08
CA SER A 323 3.67 -16.63 15.24
C SER A 323 2.57 -16.47 14.19
N LEU A 324 1.80 -17.54 13.93
CA LEU A 324 0.67 -17.48 13.01
C LEU A 324 -0.33 -16.36 13.38
N ALA A 325 -0.56 -16.14 14.67
CA ALA A 325 -1.44 -15.06 15.15
C ALA A 325 -0.90 -13.66 14.77
N GLN A 326 0.41 -13.44 14.91
CA GLN A 326 1.05 -12.19 14.49
C GLN A 326 1.03 -12.03 12.96
N GLN A 327 1.25 -13.10 12.20
CA GLN A 327 1.13 -13.04 10.73
C GLN A 327 -0.30 -12.71 10.29
N LEU A 328 -1.33 -13.28 10.94
CA LEU A 328 -2.73 -12.94 10.66
C LEU A 328 -3.06 -11.50 11.06
N LEU A 329 -2.46 -10.99 12.13
CA LEU A 329 -2.56 -9.57 12.49
C LEU A 329 -1.94 -8.69 11.40
N VAL A 330 -0.74 -9.03 10.91
CA VAL A 330 -0.10 -8.33 9.77
C VAL A 330 -1.01 -8.34 8.55
N VAL A 331 -1.58 -9.49 8.17
CA VAL A 331 -2.53 -9.59 7.06
C VAL A 331 -3.71 -8.63 7.26
N SER A 332 -4.31 -8.63 8.45
CA SER A 332 -5.47 -7.78 8.75
C SER A 332 -5.15 -6.30 8.63
N ILE A 333 -3.99 -5.88 9.15
CA ILE A 333 -3.55 -4.48 9.11
C ILE A 333 -3.19 -4.07 7.67
N CYS A 334 -2.54 -4.92 6.88
CA CYS A 334 -2.23 -4.63 5.48
C CYS A 334 -3.50 -4.47 4.63
N VAL A 335 -4.55 -5.28 4.89
CA VAL A 335 -5.85 -5.14 4.20
C VAL A 335 -6.50 -3.80 4.55
N LEU A 336 -6.50 -3.42 5.83
CA LEU A 336 -7.03 -2.12 6.29
C LEU A 336 -6.16 -0.96 5.80
N GLY A 337 -4.83 -1.11 5.84
CA GLY A 337 -3.86 -0.14 5.33
C GLY A 337 -4.06 0.11 3.84
N GLY A 338 -4.30 -0.93 3.05
CA GLY A 338 -4.59 -0.81 1.62
C GLY A 338 -5.87 -0.01 1.30
N ILE A 339 -6.81 0.12 2.25
CA ILE A 339 -7.98 1.01 2.12
C ILE A 339 -7.62 2.46 2.47
N GLY A 340 -6.68 2.66 3.40
CA GLY A 340 -6.30 3.99 3.90
C GLY A 340 -5.04 4.57 3.28
N THR A 341 -4.28 3.77 2.50
CA THR A 341 -3.06 4.24 1.85
C THR A 341 -3.40 5.10 0.64
N ALA A 342 -2.91 6.33 0.61
CA ALA A 342 -3.09 7.20 -0.53
C ALA A 342 -2.46 6.61 -1.81
N GLY A 343 -3.15 6.70 -2.94
CA GLY A 343 -2.69 6.23 -4.26
C GLY A 343 -1.57 7.10 -4.86
N VAL A 344 -0.52 7.38 -4.08
CA VAL A 344 0.61 8.25 -4.39
C VAL A 344 1.94 7.52 -4.12
N PRO A 345 3.03 7.94 -4.77
CA PRO A 345 4.34 7.33 -4.56
C PRO A 345 4.76 7.30 -3.09
N ALA A 346 5.32 6.17 -2.65
CA ALA A 346 5.82 5.93 -1.28
C ALA A 346 4.76 5.97 -0.15
N GLY A 347 3.45 5.98 -0.46
CA GLY A 347 2.37 6.02 0.53
C GLY A 347 2.32 4.82 1.48
N SER A 348 2.92 3.68 1.10
CA SER A 348 2.97 2.45 1.93
C SER A 348 4.03 2.47 3.04
N ILE A 349 5.05 3.31 2.95
CA ILE A 349 6.18 3.33 3.89
C ILE A 349 5.72 3.53 5.34
N PRO A 350 4.82 4.49 5.64
CA PRO A 350 4.30 4.68 7.00
C PRO A 350 3.60 3.44 7.56
N VAL A 351 2.82 2.74 6.75
CA VAL A 351 2.11 1.53 7.15
C VAL A 351 3.08 0.40 7.47
N VAL A 352 4.10 0.19 6.63
CA VAL A 352 5.15 -0.81 6.89
C VAL A 352 5.88 -0.52 8.20
N ILE A 353 6.30 0.73 8.42
CA ILE A 353 7.00 1.16 9.65
C ILE A 353 6.14 0.85 10.88
N MET A 354 4.87 1.18 10.81
CA MET A 354 3.91 0.90 11.88
C MET A 354 3.83 -0.61 12.18
N ILE A 355 3.66 -1.44 11.15
CA ILE A 355 3.52 -2.88 11.34
C ILE A 355 4.81 -3.47 11.92
N LEU A 356 5.99 -3.03 11.47
CA LEU A 356 7.28 -3.44 12.02
C LEU A 356 7.36 -3.17 13.52
N GLY A 357 6.95 -1.96 13.97
CA GLY A 357 6.89 -1.62 15.38
C GLY A 357 5.95 -2.51 16.18
N LEU A 358 4.80 -2.87 15.63
CA LEU A 358 3.81 -3.75 16.29
C LEU A 358 4.32 -5.18 16.48
N VAL A 359 5.08 -5.69 15.53
CA VAL A 359 5.60 -7.07 15.58
C VAL A 359 7.01 -7.15 16.16
N GLY A 360 7.54 -6.04 16.68
CA GLY A 360 8.86 -5.98 17.34
C GLY A 360 10.04 -6.11 16.39
N VAL A 361 9.87 -5.74 15.12
CA VAL A 361 10.95 -5.72 14.11
C VAL A 361 11.53 -4.31 14.03
N PRO A 362 12.88 -4.15 14.01
CA PRO A 362 13.51 -2.85 13.89
C PRO A 362 13.05 -2.09 12.64
N ALA A 363 12.50 -0.88 12.83
CA ALA A 363 11.97 -0.07 11.74
C ALA A 363 13.08 0.47 10.80
N GLU A 364 14.32 0.51 11.27
CA GLU A 364 15.51 0.89 10.49
C GLU A 364 15.72 -0.02 9.28
N GLY A 365 15.25 -1.27 9.35
CA GLY A 365 15.27 -2.23 8.24
C GLY A 365 14.60 -1.73 6.97
N ILE A 366 13.65 -0.79 7.07
CA ILE A 366 13.00 -0.18 5.90
C ILE A 366 14.03 0.49 4.98
N GLY A 367 15.15 0.96 5.52
CA GLY A 367 16.22 1.60 4.75
C GLY A 367 16.78 0.73 3.64
N MET A 368 16.85 -0.59 3.85
CA MET A 368 17.29 -1.57 2.84
C MET A 368 16.25 -1.67 1.71
N VAL A 369 14.98 -1.71 2.06
CA VAL A 369 13.86 -1.85 1.11
C VAL A 369 13.69 -0.58 0.27
N LEU A 370 13.89 0.60 0.85
CA LEU A 370 13.78 1.90 0.16
C LEU A 370 14.66 1.99 -1.09
N GLY A 371 15.79 1.28 -1.12
CA GLY A 371 16.67 1.23 -2.28
C GLY A 371 16.02 0.67 -3.54
N VAL A 372 15.15 -0.31 -3.38
CA VAL A 372 14.41 -0.98 -4.47
C VAL A 372 12.95 -0.53 -4.54
N ASP A 373 12.47 0.24 -3.56
CA ASP A 373 11.07 0.63 -3.42
C ASP A 373 10.53 1.33 -4.66
N ARG A 374 11.31 2.21 -5.31
CA ARG A 374 10.83 2.92 -6.51
C ARG A 374 10.41 1.98 -7.64
N PHE A 375 11.19 0.91 -7.88
CA PHE A 375 10.85 -0.10 -8.87
C PHE A 375 9.62 -0.92 -8.43
N LEU A 376 9.60 -1.32 -7.16
CA LEU A 376 8.48 -2.08 -6.61
C LEU A 376 7.20 -1.24 -6.57
N ASP A 377 7.30 0.08 -6.38
CA ASP A 377 6.18 1.03 -6.42
C ASP A 377 5.55 1.10 -7.82
N MET A 378 6.36 1.12 -8.88
CA MET A 378 5.87 1.03 -10.26
C MET A 378 5.09 -0.28 -10.47
N CYS A 379 5.62 -1.41 -9.99
CA CYS A 379 4.99 -2.73 -10.11
C CYS A 379 3.67 -2.81 -9.33
N ARG A 380 3.66 -2.39 -8.04
CA ARG A 380 2.46 -2.45 -7.19
C ARG A 380 1.36 -1.50 -7.65
N THR A 381 1.70 -0.29 -8.13
CA THR A 381 0.72 0.65 -8.70
C THR A 381 0.06 0.07 -9.95
N THR A 382 0.82 -0.64 -10.78
CA THR A 382 0.27 -1.36 -11.93
C THR A 382 -0.77 -2.39 -11.51
N VAL A 383 -0.50 -3.14 -10.44
CA VAL A 383 -1.45 -4.11 -9.88
C VAL A 383 -2.67 -3.41 -9.30
N ASN A 384 -2.50 -2.30 -8.56
CA ASN A 384 -3.60 -1.53 -7.99
C ASN A 384 -4.59 -1.07 -9.07
N VAL A 385 -4.10 -0.35 -10.09
CA VAL A 385 -4.94 0.17 -11.17
C VAL A 385 -5.59 -0.96 -11.99
N THR A 386 -4.87 -2.05 -12.24
CA THR A 386 -5.45 -3.23 -12.92
C THR A 386 -6.54 -3.86 -12.06
N GLY A 387 -6.37 -3.88 -10.74
CA GLY A 387 -7.36 -4.33 -9.77
C GLY A 387 -8.61 -3.46 -9.74
N ASP A 388 -8.46 -2.14 -9.86
CA ASP A 388 -9.60 -1.20 -9.98
C ASP A 388 -10.43 -1.49 -11.22
N LEU A 389 -9.79 -1.72 -12.37
CA LEU A 389 -10.45 -2.07 -13.61
C LEU A 389 -11.10 -3.47 -13.53
N ALA A 390 -10.46 -4.44 -12.86
CA ALA A 390 -11.06 -5.75 -12.62
C ALA A 390 -12.30 -5.64 -11.71
N ALA A 391 -12.22 -4.84 -10.64
CA ALA A 391 -13.37 -4.53 -9.79
C ALA A 391 -14.53 -3.91 -10.58
N ALA A 392 -14.21 -2.94 -11.46
CA ALA A 392 -15.22 -2.29 -12.30
C ALA A 392 -15.92 -3.30 -13.23
N VAL A 393 -15.18 -4.24 -13.83
CA VAL A 393 -15.74 -5.32 -14.66
C VAL A 393 -16.67 -6.22 -13.85
N VAL A 394 -16.25 -6.62 -12.64
CA VAL A 394 -17.04 -7.52 -11.78
C VAL A 394 -18.30 -6.83 -11.27
N VAL A 395 -18.18 -5.58 -10.83
CA VAL A 395 -19.29 -4.81 -10.26
C VAL A 395 -20.29 -4.43 -11.36
N ALA A 396 -19.83 -4.12 -12.56
CA ALA A 396 -20.68 -3.79 -13.70
C ALA A 396 -21.54 -4.97 -14.20
N ARG A 397 -21.18 -6.21 -13.83
CA ARG A 397 -21.95 -7.37 -14.27
C ARG A 397 -23.38 -7.35 -13.75
N GLY A 398 -24.33 -7.26 -14.66
CA GLY A 398 -25.78 -7.21 -14.36
C GLY A 398 -26.31 -5.79 -14.10
N GLU A 399 -25.45 -4.76 -14.21
CA GLU A 399 -25.93 -3.38 -14.20
C GLU A 399 -26.38 -2.95 -15.62
N PRO A 400 -27.50 -2.23 -15.76
CA PRO A 400 -27.98 -1.79 -17.07
C PRO A 400 -26.99 -0.81 -17.72
N ALA A 401 -26.77 -0.94 -19.04
CA ALA A 401 -25.99 0.05 -19.77
C ALA A 401 -26.72 1.40 -19.68
N ALA A 402 -25.96 2.47 -19.36
CA ALA A 402 -26.50 3.82 -19.35
C ALA A 402 -27.12 4.14 -20.74
N GLY A 403 -28.44 4.27 -20.83
CA GLY A 403 -29.16 4.54 -22.10
C GLY A 403 -30.39 3.67 -22.38
N ARG A 404 -30.62 2.61 -21.59
CA ARG A 404 -31.91 1.91 -21.56
C ARG A 404 -32.74 2.35 -20.34
N GLU A 405 -32.96 3.64 -20.20
CA GLU A 405 -34.12 4.08 -19.46
C GLU A 405 -35.34 3.52 -20.20
N ALA A 406 -36.20 2.87 -19.44
CA ALA A 406 -37.43 2.24 -19.90
C ALA A 406 -38.11 3.10 -20.96
N GLY A 407 -38.04 2.65 -22.20
CA GLY A 407 -39.00 3.08 -23.20
C GLY A 407 -40.37 2.69 -22.66
N GLY A 408 -41.05 3.65 -22.03
CA GLY A 408 -42.45 3.53 -21.76
C GLY A 408 -43.15 3.22 -23.06
N PRO A 409 -44.32 2.54 -23.04
CA PRO A 409 -45.04 2.13 -24.24
C PRO A 409 -45.36 3.39 -25.05
N ALA A 410 -44.62 3.59 -26.14
CA ALA A 410 -44.90 4.63 -27.11
C ALA A 410 -46.17 4.26 -27.85
N GLY A 411 -47.26 4.89 -27.38
CA GLY A 411 -48.20 5.48 -28.27
C GLY A 411 -49.00 4.56 -29.17
N GLU A 412 -50.12 4.15 -28.71
CA GLU A 412 -51.34 4.15 -29.47
C GLU A 412 -52.04 5.50 -29.28
N SER A 413 -51.78 6.47 -30.14
CA SER A 413 -52.63 7.66 -30.32
C SER A 413 -52.25 8.43 -31.60
N ARG A 414 -52.43 7.77 -32.76
CA ARG A 414 -52.58 8.47 -34.05
C ARG A 414 -53.46 7.66 -34.99
N ALA A 415 -54.75 7.61 -34.68
CA ALA A 415 -55.72 7.26 -35.65
C ALA A 415 -57.11 7.71 -35.15
N LYS A 416 -57.41 9.01 -35.23
CA LYS A 416 -58.77 9.55 -35.33
C LYS A 416 -58.71 11.09 -35.31
N GLN A 417 -58.41 11.67 -36.45
CA GLN A 417 -58.92 13.01 -36.84
C GLN A 417 -58.58 13.22 -38.31
N GLY A 418 -59.56 12.88 -39.13
CA GLY A 418 -59.54 13.14 -40.53
C GLY A 418 -60.90 12.70 -41.15
N ARG A 419 -61.94 13.45 -40.80
CA ARG A 419 -63.23 13.57 -41.58
C ARG A 419 -64.13 14.48 -40.76
N ASN A 420 -64.12 15.76 -41.07
CA ASN A 420 -65.30 16.59 -41.51
C ASN A 420 -64.71 17.97 -41.82
#